data_afc304fe9e14e33a14dd6d2ce83e5263
#
_entry.id   afc304fe9e14e33a14dd6d2ce83e5263
#
_cell.length_a   1.000
_cell.length_b   1.000
_cell.length_c   1.000
_cell.angle_alpha   90.00
_cell.angle_beta   90.00
_cell.angle_gamma   90.00
#
_symmetry.space_group_name_H-M   'P 1'
#
loop_
_entity.id
_entity.type
_entity.pdbx_description
1 polymer ?
#
loop_
_entity_poly.entity_id
_entity_poly.type
_entity_poly.pdbx_seq_one_letter_code
_entity_poly.pdbx_strand_id
1 'polypeptide(L)'
;MNYYGIKAIYNFEMTRFFRTLFQSFVSPVIATSLYFVVFGAAIGSRIQEVDGVSYGTFIVPGLVMLTVITQSISNGSFGIFFPKFVGTIYELLSAPVNFFEIVLGYVGAAATKSLFIGLVILGTSTLFVEFKVLYPGMMILFLILTCVSFALLGFILGIWAKNFEQLQLVPLLIVTPMVFLGGSFYSISMLSPFWQTVSLFNPVVYLISGFRWCFFGVADVSIATSLVAVFGFMTLCLAIIAWIFKSGWQLRT
;
A
#
# COMPACT_ATOMS: atom_id res chain seq x y z
N MET A 1 -13.07 -21.85 12.46
CA MET A 1 -12.89 -20.80 11.43
C MET A 1 -14.01 -20.93 10.41
N ASN A 2 -14.83 -19.88 10.25
CA ASN A 2 -15.96 -19.88 9.32
C ASN A 2 -15.49 -19.42 7.92
N TYR A 3 -15.06 -20.39 7.10
CA TYR A 3 -14.61 -20.13 5.73
C TYR A 3 -15.68 -19.47 4.85
N TYR A 4 -16.95 -19.81 5.07
CA TYR A 4 -18.07 -19.22 4.30
C TYR A 4 -18.22 -17.72 4.59
N GLY A 5 -18.02 -17.30 5.85
CA GLY A 5 -18.04 -15.89 6.23
C GLY A 5 -16.91 -15.10 5.56
N ILE A 6 -15.68 -15.62 5.58
CA ILE A 6 -14.53 -15.01 4.90
C ILE A 6 -14.83 -14.86 3.40
N LYS A 7 -15.26 -15.95 2.76
CA LYS A 7 -15.58 -15.98 1.33
C LYS A 7 -16.70 -15.00 0.96
N ALA A 8 -17.73 -14.90 1.79
CA ALA A 8 -18.85 -13.98 1.55
C ALA A 8 -18.38 -12.52 1.56
N ILE A 9 -17.61 -12.10 2.58
CA ILE A 9 -17.04 -10.75 2.67
C ILE A 9 -16.11 -10.47 1.49
N TYR A 10 -15.19 -11.38 1.21
CA TYR A 10 -14.24 -11.26 0.13
C TYR A 10 -14.92 -11.13 -1.24
N ASN A 11 -15.87 -12.01 -1.53
CA ASN A 11 -16.60 -11.99 -2.81
C ASN A 11 -17.45 -10.73 -2.96
N PHE A 12 -18.08 -10.25 -1.89
CA PHE A 12 -18.84 -9.00 -1.90
C PHE A 12 -17.93 -7.82 -2.31
N GLU A 13 -16.77 -7.72 -1.67
CA GLU A 13 -15.79 -6.68 -1.97
C GLU A 13 -15.21 -6.80 -3.38
N MET A 14 -14.91 -8.01 -3.85
CA MET A 14 -14.40 -8.24 -5.19
C MET A 14 -15.48 -7.95 -6.26
N THR A 15 -16.72 -8.32 -6.02
CA THR A 15 -17.84 -8.00 -6.94
C THR A 15 -18.02 -6.49 -7.09
N ARG A 16 -17.90 -5.74 -5.98
CA ARG A 16 -17.92 -4.28 -6.01
C ARG A 16 -16.77 -3.72 -6.85
N PHE A 17 -15.57 -4.27 -6.69
CA PHE A 17 -14.40 -3.87 -7.47
C PHE A 17 -14.59 -4.13 -8.97
N PHE A 18 -15.11 -5.30 -9.34
CA PHE A 18 -15.36 -5.63 -10.75
C PHE A 18 -16.41 -4.73 -11.42
N ARG A 19 -17.34 -4.17 -10.66
CA ARG A 19 -18.31 -3.18 -11.19
C ARG A 19 -17.69 -1.82 -11.48
N THR A 20 -16.57 -1.49 -10.82
CA THR A 20 -15.88 -0.19 -10.93
C THR A 20 -14.48 -0.33 -11.52
N LEU A 21 -14.20 -1.41 -12.28
CA LEU A 21 -12.88 -1.73 -12.81
C LEU A 21 -12.24 -0.57 -13.56
N PHE A 22 -12.98 -0.02 -14.52
CA PHE A 22 -12.48 1.07 -15.35
C PHE A 22 -12.01 2.26 -14.49
N GLN A 23 -12.84 2.70 -13.55
CA GLN A 23 -12.51 3.80 -12.66
C GLN A 23 -11.34 3.46 -11.72
N SER A 24 -11.27 2.22 -11.25
CA SER A 24 -10.23 1.76 -10.33
C SER A 24 -8.85 1.66 -10.97
N PHE A 25 -8.75 1.42 -12.29
CA PHE A 25 -7.49 1.29 -12.99
C PHE A 25 -7.09 2.56 -13.74
N VAL A 26 -8.02 3.22 -14.42
CA VAL A 26 -7.71 4.38 -15.28
C VAL A 26 -7.09 5.52 -14.50
N SER A 27 -7.64 5.86 -13.33
CA SER A 27 -7.12 6.97 -12.51
C SER A 27 -5.66 6.73 -12.04
N PRO A 28 -5.31 5.59 -11.42
CA PRO A 28 -3.92 5.31 -11.06
C PRO A 28 -2.97 5.23 -12.27
N VAL A 29 -3.42 4.65 -13.38
CA VAL A 29 -2.60 4.54 -14.61
C VAL A 29 -2.29 5.92 -15.17
N ILE A 30 -3.29 6.80 -15.30
CA ILE A 30 -3.07 8.17 -15.79
C ILE A 30 -2.14 8.94 -14.86
N ALA A 31 -2.38 8.88 -13.55
CA ALA A 31 -1.56 9.58 -12.56
C ALA A 31 -0.09 9.10 -12.62
N THR A 32 0.13 7.79 -12.65
CA THR A 32 1.49 7.22 -12.71
C THR A 32 2.16 7.52 -14.05
N SER A 33 1.44 7.44 -15.17
CA SER A 33 1.96 7.83 -16.48
C SER A 33 2.40 9.30 -16.51
N LEU A 34 1.60 10.18 -15.89
CA LEU A 34 1.98 11.59 -15.77
C LEU A 34 3.25 11.77 -14.91
N TYR A 35 3.38 11.02 -13.82
CA TYR A 35 4.61 11.02 -13.04
C TYR A 35 5.83 10.58 -13.87
N PHE A 36 5.71 9.53 -14.70
CA PHE A 36 6.79 9.12 -15.59
C PHE A 36 7.17 10.21 -16.59
N VAL A 37 6.19 10.86 -17.19
CA VAL A 37 6.45 11.96 -18.12
C VAL A 37 7.16 13.14 -17.41
N VAL A 38 6.63 13.57 -16.26
CA VAL A 38 7.17 14.73 -15.55
C VAL A 38 8.54 14.42 -14.95
N PHE A 39 8.67 13.36 -14.18
CA PHE A 39 9.92 13.03 -13.50
C PHE A 39 10.95 12.40 -14.45
N GLY A 40 10.53 11.51 -15.33
CA GLY A 40 11.40 10.86 -16.29
C GLY A 40 11.94 11.84 -17.32
N ALA A 41 11.11 12.69 -17.92
CA ALA A 41 11.54 13.63 -18.94
C ALA A 41 12.14 14.92 -18.35
N ALA A 42 11.46 15.58 -17.40
CA ALA A 42 11.89 16.90 -16.93
C ALA A 42 13.08 16.80 -15.96
N ILE A 43 13.07 15.84 -15.01
CA ILE A 43 14.16 15.66 -14.04
C ILE A 43 15.24 14.74 -14.60
N GLY A 44 14.87 13.67 -15.32
CA GLY A 44 15.83 12.76 -15.96
C GLY A 44 16.74 13.43 -16.98
N SER A 45 16.33 14.57 -17.57
CA SER A 45 17.21 15.37 -18.41
C SER A 45 18.35 16.06 -17.63
N ARG A 46 18.20 16.23 -16.32
CA ARG A 46 19.20 16.89 -15.44
C ARG A 46 19.97 15.89 -14.59
N ILE A 47 19.29 14.84 -14.12
CA ILE A 47 19.88 13.75 -13.34
C ILE A 47 19.93 12.53 -14.25
N GLN A 48 21.10 12.22 -14.80
CA GLN A 48 21.23 11.12 -15.75
C GLN A 48 21.14 9.76 -15.03
N GLU A 49 21.84 9.62 -13.90
CA GLU A 49 21.94 8.35 -13.17
C GLU A 49 21.83 8.57 -11.65
N VAL A 50 21.22 7.59 -10.98
CA VAL A 50 21.21 7.44 -9.53
C VAL A 50 21.57 5.99 -9.19
N ASP A 51 22.57 5.79 -8.34
CA ASP A 51 23.10 4.47 -7.97
C ASP A 51 23.46 3.57 -9.17
N GLY A 52 23.96 4.17 -10.27
CA GLY A 52 24.37 3.46 -11.49
C GLY A 52 23.21 3.05 -12.40
N VAL A 53 22.01 3.55 -12.16
CA VAL A 53 20.80 3.27 -12.94
C VAL A 53 20.24 4.58 -13.51
N SER A 54 19.72 4.57 -14.74
CA SER A 54 19.08 5.76 -15.29
C SER A 54 17.94 6.24 -14.40
N TYR A 55 17.79 7.56 -14.22
CA TYR A 55 16.80 8.11 -13.31
C TYR A 55 15.37 7.65 -13.62
N GLY A 56 15.00 7.56 -14.90
CA GLY A 56 13.69 7.06 -15.32
C GLY A 56 13.43 5.61 -14.85
N THR A 57 14.44 4.76 -14.93
CA THR A 57 14.36 3.37 -14.45
C THR A 57 14.34 3.32 -12.91
N PHE A 58 15.15 4.16 -12.25
CA PHE A 58 15.25 4.24 -10.80
C PHE A 58 13.91 4.58 -10.11
N ILE A 59 13.08 5.43 -10.71
CA ILE A 59 11.79 5.83 -10.11
C ILE A 59 10.68 4.78 -10.27
N VAL A 60 10.84 3.77 -11.13
CA VAL A 60 9.80 2.74 -11.38
C VAL A 60 9.36 2.06 -10.07
N PRO A 61 10.24 1.46 -9.27
CA PRO A 61 9.85 0.83 -8.01
C PRO A 61 9.16 1.78 -7.04
N GLY A 62 9.64 3.02 -6.96
CA GLY A 62 9.06 4.05 -6.09
C GLY A 62 7.64 4.44 -6.48
N LEU A 63 7.37 4.62 -7.77
CA LEU A 63 6.03 4.95 -8.30
C LEU A 63 5.05 3.81 -8.14
N VAL A 64 5.48 2.57 -8.38
CA VAL A 64 4.66 1.38 -8.12
C VAL A 64 4.29 1.33 -6.64
N MET A 65 5.25 1.50 -5.74
CA MET A 65 5.01 1.48 -4.29
C MET A 65 4.12 2.63 -3.83
N LEU A 66 4.32 3.85 -4.33
CA LEU A 66 3.45 5.00 -4.06
C LEU A 66 1.98 4.67 -4.36
N THR A 67 1.74 4.11 -5.54
CA THR A 67 0.38 3.75 -5.97
C THR A 67 -0.18 2.59 -5.14
N VAL A 68 0.59 1.54 -4.93
CA VAL A 68 0.17 0.36 -4.16
C VAL A 68 -0.16 0.72 -2.71
N ILE A 69 0.67 1.52 -2.05
CA ILE A 69 0.45 1.97 -0.67
C ILE A 69 -0.85 2.78 -0.58
N THR A 70 -1.01 3.79 -1.43
CA THR A 70 -2.20 4.64 -1.41
C THR A 70 -3.48 3.87 -1.72
N GLN A 71 -3.45 2.96 -2.70
CA GLN A 71 -4.59 2.11 -3.04
C GLN A 71 -4.90 1.07 -1.95
N SER A 72 -3.89 0.50 -1.30
CA SER A 72 -4.10 -0.46 -0.22
C SER A 72 -4.80 0.18 0.98
N ILE A 73 -4.38 1.40 1.35
CA ILE A 73 -5.03 2.16 2.42
C ILE A 73 -6.46 2.52 2.03
N SER A 74 -6.66 3.05 0.83
CA SER A 74 -7.98 3.45 0.34
C SER A 74 -8.95 2.27 0.29
N ASN A 75 -8.55 1.15 -0.31
CA ASN A 75 -9.37 -0.05 -0.39
C ASN A 75 -9.65 -0.66 0.99
N GLY A 76 -8.64 -0.70 1.87
CA GLY A 76 -8.77 -1.23 3.23
C GLY A 76 -9.66 -0.37 4.11
N SER A 77 -9.52 0.95 4.03
CA SER A 77 -10.30 1.87 4.84
C SER A 77 -11.77 1.95 4.37
N PHE A 78 -12.00 2.08 3.08
CA PHE A 78 -13.35 2.16 2.54
C PHE A 78 -14.14 0.88 2.76
N GLY A 79 -13.50 -0.30 2.69
CA GLY A 79 -14.13 -1.60 2.89
C GLY A 79 -14.89 -1.70 4.21
N ILE A 80 -14.30 -1.27 5.32
CA ILE A 80 -14.92 -1.32 6.66
C ILE A 80 -15.69 -0.03 7.01
N PHE A 81 -15.24 1.12 6.49
CA PHE A 81 -15.90 2.40 6.77
C PHE A 81 -17.31 2.46 6.19
N PHE A 82 -17.50 1.99 4.94
CA PHE A 82 -18.80 2.08 4.27
C PHE A 82 -19.90 1.30 5.00
N PRO A 83 -19.72 0.01 5.38
CA PRO A 83 -20.67 -0.70 6.23
C PRO A 83 -20.95 0.01 7.56
N LYS A 84 -19.94 0.63 8.18
CA LYS A 84 -20.12 1.41 9.40
C LYS A 84 -20.96 2.66 9.15
N PHE A 85 -20.72 3.37 8.07
CA PHE A 85 -21.42 4.60 7.71
C PHE A 85 -22.89 4.38 7.40
N VAL A 86 -23.24 3.28 6.71
CA VAL A 86 -24.62 2.93 6.37
C VAL A 86 -25.33 2.09 7.47
N GLY A 87 -24.63 1.72 8.54
CA GLY A 87 -25.17 0.96 9.66
C GLY A 87 -25.20 -0.58 9.48
N THR A 88 -24.84 -1.11 8.30
CA THR A 88 -24.83 -2.57 8.06
C THR A 88 -23.72 -3.31 8.82
N ILE A 89 -22.80 -2.58 9.46
CA ILE A 89 -21.78 -3.18 10.31
C ILE A 89 -22.38 -3.98 11.48
N TYR A 90 -23.57 -3.61 11.98
CA TYR A 90 -24.23 -4.32 13.08
C TYR A 90 -24.70 -5.70 12.66
N GLU A 91 -25.11 -5.89 11.40
CA GLU A 91 -25.44 -7.20 10.83
C GLU A 91 -24.19 -8.09 10.78
N LEU A 92 -23.06 -7.52 10.38
CA LEU A 92 -21.77 -8.21 10.35
C LEU A 92 -21.31 -8.62 11.76
N LEU A 93 -21.45 -7.73 12.75
CA LEU A 93 -21.06 -8.01 14.14
C LEU A 93 -22.00 -8.98 14.87
N SER A 94 -23.24 -9.11 14.43
CA SER A 94 -24.22 -10.09 14.95
C SER A 94 -24.11 -11.46 14.28
N ALA A 95 -23.44 -11.55 13.12
CA ALA A 95 -23.21 -12.81 12.44
C ALA A 95 -22.22 -13.71 13.23
N PRO A 96 -22.27 -15.04 13.08
CA PRO A 96 -21.38 -15.98 13.75
C PRO A 96 -19.99 -16.00 13.08
N VAL A 97 -19.36 -14.83 12.97
CA VAL A 97 -18.02 -14.63 12.40
C VAL A 97 -17.08 -14.01 13.44
N ASN A 98 -15.87 -14.55 13.53
CA ASN A 98 -14.86 -14.02 14.43
C ASN A 98 -14.20 -12.76 13.79
N PHE A 99 -13.67 -11.87 14.64
CA PHE A 99 -12.95 -10.68 14.16
C PHE A 99 -11.84 -11.01 13.16
N PHE A 100 -11.14 -12.12 13.36
CA PHE A 100 -10.08 -12.57 12.47
C PHE A 100 -10.60 -12.90 11.06
N GLU A 101 -11.80 -13.47 10.98
CA GLU A 101 -12.47 -13.78 9.71
C GLU A 101 -12.93 -12.52 8.99
N ILE A 102 -13.41 -11.52 9.74
CA ILE A 102 -13.76 -10.20 9.21
C ILE A 102 -12.53 -9.53 8.61
N VAL A 103 -11.42 -9.50 9.36
CA VAL A 103 -10.15 -8.92 8.90
C VAL A 103 -9.64 -9.63 7.65
N LEU A 104 -9.61 -10.97 7.64
CA LEU A 104 -9.17 -11.74 6.48
C LEU A 104 -10.02 -11.46 5.24
N GLY A 105 -11.33 -11.31 5.39
CA GLY A 105 -12.23 -10.99 4.28
C GLY A 105 -11.96 -9.61 3.69
N TYR A 106 -11.99 -8.56 4.50
CA TYR A 106 -11.81 -7.18 4.03
C TYR A 106 -10.38 -6.87 3.60
N VAL A 107 -9.40 -7.19 4.46
CA VAL A 107 -7.98 -6.93 4.16
C VAL A 107 -7.50 -7.80 3.00
N GLY A 108 -7.94 -9.06 2.93
CA GLY A 108 -7.63 -9.95 1.81
C GLY A 108 -8.16 -9.39 0.48
N ALA A 109 -9.41 -8.93 0.45
CA ALA A 109 -9.98 -8.29 -0.74
C ALA A 109 -9.25 -6.98 -1.11
N ALA A 110 -8.97 -6.11 -0.11
CA ALA A 110 -8.25 -4.87 -0.33
C ALA A 110 -6.83 -5.11 -0.87
N ALA A 111 -6.10 -6.06 -0.28
CA ALA A 111 -4.76 -6.44 -0.73
C ALA A 111 -4.78 -7.00 -2.15
N THR A 112 -5.76 -7.85 -2.48
CA THR A 112 -5.90 -8.40 -3.84
C THR A 112 -6.17 -7.31 -4.87
N LYS A 113 -7.10 -6.38 -4.59
CA LYS A 113 -7.39 -5.22 -5.47
C LYS A 113 -6.13 -4.40 -5.73
N SER A 114 -5.40 -4.07 -4.66
CA SER A 114 -4.19 -3.24 -4.73
C SER A 114 -3.04 -3.95 -5.44
N LEU A 115 -2.93 -5.27 -5.27
CA LEU A 115 -1.98 -6.10 -6.00
C LEU A 115 -2.25 -6.05 -7.51
N PHE A 116 -3.49 -6.20 -7.94
CA PHE A 116 -3.86 -6.07 -9.35
C PHE A 116 -3.50 -4.70 -9.91
N ILE A 117 -3.81 -3.63 -9.17
CA ILE A 117 -3.45 -2.26 -9.58
C ILE A 117 -1.92 -2.12 -9.69
N GLY A 118 -1.17 -2.62 -8.70
CA GLY A 118 0.30 -2.59 -8.71
C GLY A 118 0.90 -3.32 -9.93
N LEU A 119 0.36 -4.49 -10.27
CA LEU A 119 0.80 -5.25 -11.46
C LEU A 119 0.48 -4.50 -12.77
N VAL A 120 -0.69 -3.85 -12.85
CA VAL A 120 -1.05 -3.02 -14.01
C VAL A 120 -0.11 -1.82 -14.13
N ILE A 121 0.20 -1.15 -13.03
CA ILE A 121 1.16 -0.03 -13.03
C ILE A 121 2.55 -0.50 -13.44
N LEU A 122 3.00 -1.64 -12.93
CA LEU A 122 4.27 -2.23 -13.33
C LEU A 122 4.30 -2.54 -14.84
N GLY A 123 3.23 -3.12 -15.36
CA GLY A 123 3.08 -3.35 -16.82
C GLY A 123 3.04 -2.04 -17.61
N THR A 124 2.36 -1.01 -17.09
CA THR A 124 2.33 0.32 -17.75
C THR A 124 3.72 0.98 -17.76
N SER A 125 4.52 0.77 -16.72
CA SER A 125 5.87 1.32 -16.62
C SER A 125 6.78 0.89 -17.76
N THR A 126 6.57 -0.31 -18.32
CA THR A 126 7.36 -0.83 -19.46
C THR A 126 7.14 -0.04 -20.75
N LEU A 127 6.06 0.75 -20.84
CA LEU A 127 5.81 1.64 -21.98
C LEU A 127 6.67 2.90 -21.95
N PHE A 128 7.19 3.28 -20.79
CA PHE A 128 7.96 4.50 -20.59
C PHE A 128 9.46 4.24 -20.44
N VAL A 129 9.83 3.11 -19.84
CA VAL A 129 11.21 2.82 -19.46
C VAL A 129 11.51 1.32 -19.60
N GLU A 130 12.65 0.99 -20.16
CA GLU A 130 13.15 -0.38 -20.15
C GLU A 130 13.82 -0.68 -18.80
N PHE A 131 13.37 -1.72 -18.14
CA PHE A 131 13.96 -2.21 -16.90
C PHE A 131 13.94 -3.73 -16.84
N LYS A 132 14.86 -4.30 -16.06
CA LYS A 132 14.89 -5.73 -15.78
C LYS A 132 14.63 -5.96 -14.31
N VAL A 133 13.91 -7.04 -13.99
CA VAL A 133 13.69 -7.47 -12.62
C VAL A 133 14.66 -8.61 -12.33
N LEU A 134 15.60 -8.39 -11.41
CA LEU A 134 16.60 -9.40 -11.05
C LEU A 134 15.99 -10.54 -10.21
N TYR A 135 15.10 -10.19 -9.29
CA TYR A 135 14.51 -11.14 -8.34
C TYR A 135 12.97 -11.10 -8.37
N PRO A 136 12.31 -11.68 -9.41
CA PRO A 136 10.86 -11.55 -9.59
C PRO A 136 10.05 -12.19 -8.45
N GLY A 137 10.51 -13.30 -7.87
CA GLY A 137 9.83 -13.92 -6.72
C GLY A 137 9.81 -13.01 -5.48
N MET A 138 10.94 -12.37 -5.18
CA MET A 138 11.03 -11.42 -4.07
C MET A 138 10.23 -10.14 -4.36
N MET A 139 10.20 -9.70 -5.61
CA MET A 139 9.37 -8.56 -6.04
C MET A 139 7.88 -8.81 -5.71
N ILE A 140 7.35 -9.96 -6.08
CA ILE A 140 5.96 -10.33 -5.76
C ILE A 140 5.74 -10.42 -4.25
N LEU A 141 6.70 -10.99 -3.51
CA LEU A 141 6.62 -11.05 -2.05
C LEU A 141 6.52 -9.66 -1.42
N PHE A 142 7.43 -8.73 -1.77
CA PHE A 142 7.38 -7.35 -1.27
C PHE A 142 6.10 -6.63 -1.68
N LEU A 143 5.60 -6.88 -2.89
CA LEU A 143 4.34 -6.31 -3.36
C LEU A 143 3.16 -6.79 -2.51
N ILE A 144 3.07 -8.09 -2.23
CA ILE A 144 2.03 -8.68 -1.36
C ILE A 144 2.15 -8.14 0.07
N LEU A 145 3.36 -8.12 0.63
CA LEU A 145 3.60 -7.60 1.97
C LEU A 145 3.18 -6.14 2.09
N THR A 146 3.48 -5.31 1.08
CA THR A 146 3.04 -3.91 1.03
C THR A 146 1.51 -3.82 1.00
N CYS A 147 0.87 -4.58 0.11
CA CYS A 147 -0.59 -4.58 -0.01
C CYS A 147 -1.27 -4.96 1.31
N VAL A 148 -0.81 -6.03 1.97
CA VAL A 148 -1.39 -6.50 3.24
C VAL A 148 -1.12 -5.52 4.37
N SER A 149 0.11 -5.04 4.53
CA SER A 149 0.51 -4.12 5.59
C SER A 149 -0.32 -2.83 5.56
N PHE A 150 -0.45 -2.24 4.38
CA PHE A 150 -1.18 -0.98 4.23
C PHE A 150 -2.70 -1.15 4.12
N ALA A 151 -3.19 -2.32 3.72
CA ALA A 151 -4.61 -2.64 3.85
C ALA A 151 -5.01 -2.81 5.32
N LEU A 152 -4.15 -3.40 6.18
CA LEU A 152 -4.35 -3.46 7.63
C LEU A 152 -4.39 -2.06 8.25
N LEU A 153 -3.45 -1.19 7.90
CA LEU A 153 -3.47 0.21 8.34
C LEU A 153 -4.75 0.92 7.86
N GLY A 154 -5.10 0.74 6.60
CA GLY A 154 -6.33 1.27 6.03
C GLY A 154 -7.57 0.79 6.79
N PHE A 155 -7.63 -0.49 7.15
CA PHE A 155 -8.72 -1.05 7.94
C PHE A 155 -8.86 -0.37 9.32
N ILE A 156 -7.74 -0.10 10.01
CA ILE A 156 -7.74 0.67 11.27
C ILE A 156 -8.29 2.07 11.05
N LEU A 157 -7.83 2.75 10.00
CA LEU A 157 -8.28 4.10 9.65
C LEU A 157 -9.77 4.14 9.30
N GLY A 158 -10.27 3.12 8.61
CA GLY A 158 -11.70 3.00 8.29
C GLY A 158 -12.59 2.83 9.53
N ILE A 159 -12.12 2.11 10.55
CA ILE A 159 -12.81 2.02 11.84
C ILE A 159 -12.78 3.36 12.59
N TRP A 160 -11.62 4.02 12.58
CA TRP A 160 -11.43 5.29 13.28
C TRP A 160 -12.22 6.45 12.67
N ALA A 161 -12.33 6.52 11.34
CA ALA A 161 -12.99 7.62 10.65
C ALA A 161 -14.48 7.68 10.97
N LYS A 162 -15.00 8.92 11.16
CA LYS A 162 -16.42 9.19 11.38
C LYS A 162 -17.13 9.72 10.14
N ASN A 163 -16.39 10.31 9.22
CA ASN A 163 -16.89 10.87 7.97
C ASN A 163 -15.90 10.65 6.83
N PHE A 164 -16.34 10.90 5.59
CA PHE A 164 -15.52 10.75 4.39
C PHE A 164 -14.32 11.69 4.36
N GLU A 165 -14.43 12.87 4.96
CA GLU A 165 -13.32 13.83 5.03
C GLU A 165 -12.16 13.25 5.85
N GLN A 166 -12.44 12.74 7.06
CA GLN A 166 -11.42 12.09 7.90
C GLN A 166 -10.80 10.89 7.22
N LEU A 167 -11.60 10.11 6.47
CA LEU A 167 -11.11 8.96 5.74
C LEU A 167 -10.04 9.33 4.70
N GLN A 168 -10.15 10.51 4.10
CA GLN A 168 -9.23 11.00 3.07
C GLN A 168 -8.08 11.84 3.61
N LEU A 169 -8.29 12.55 4.73
CA LEU A 169 -7.28 13.43 5.33
C LEU A 169 -6.02 12.67 5.77
N VAL A 170 -6.17 11.50 6.40
CA VAL A 170 -5.03 10.74 6.90
C VAL A 170 -4.11 10.23 5.78
N PRO A 171 -4.63 9.60 4.71
CA PRO A 171 -3.79 9.26 3.55
C PRO A 171 -3.09 10.48 2.95
N LEU A 172 -3.79 11.59 2.82
CA LEU A 172 -3.24 12.79 2.18
C LEU A 172 -2.15 13.46 3.04
N LEU A 173 -2.40 13.65 4.34
CA LEU A 173 -1.53 14.43 5.22
C LEU A 173 -0.41 13.62 5.86
N ILE A 174 -0.58 12.31 6.04
CA ILE A 174 0.39 11.45 6.72
C ILE A 174 1.06 10.51 5.72
N VAL A 175 0.27 9.73 4.98
CA VAL A 175 0.83 8.66 4.16
C VAL A 175 1.59 9.21 2.95
N THR A 176 1.05 10.24 2.29
CA THR A 176 1.73 10.85 1.15
C THR A 176 3.11 11.40 1.53
N PRO A 177 3.29 12.22 2.58
CA PRO A 177 4.62 12.61 3.04
C PRO A 177 5.50 11.43 3.45
N MET A 178 4.96 10.39 4.09
CA MET A 178 5.72 9.20 4.44
C MET A 178 6.26 8.48 3.19
N VAL A 179 5.47 8.37 2.13
CA VAL A 179 5.90 7.73 0.88
C VAL A 179 6.97 8.57 0.17
N PHE A 180 6.83 9.89 0.17
CA PHE A 180 7.87 10.78 -0.38
C PHE A 180 9.16 10.68 0.43
N LEU A 181 9.11 10.77 1.76
CA LEU A 181 10.27 10.57 2.64
C LEU A 181 10.80 9.12 2.64
N GLY A 182 10.00 8.19 2.13
CA GLY A 182 10.37 6.79 1.96
C GLY A 182 11.37 6.51 0.83
N GLY A 183 11.79 7.53 0.09
CA GLY A 183 12.76 7.38 -1.00
C GLY A 183 12.13 6.95 -2.33
N SER A 184 10.86 7.29 -2.59
CA SER A 184 10.19 6.94 -3.85
C SER A 184 10.87 7.53 -5.09
N PHE A 185 11.46 8.72 -4.98
CA PHE A 185 12.01 9.51 -6.09
C PHE A 185 13.50 9.76 -5.99
N TYR A 186 14.15 9.36 -4.90
CA TYR A 186 15.57 9.56 -4.61
C TYR A 186 16.11 8.42 -3.74
N SER A 187 17.42 8.25 -3.68
CA SER A 187 18.06 7.36 -2.71
C SER A 187 18.19 8.06 -1.36
N ILE A 188 17.97 7.32 -0.26
CA ILE A 188 18.08 7.88 1.10
C ILE A 188 19.46 8.45 1.36
N SER A 189 20.50 7.90 0.72
CA SER A 189 21.86 8.39 0.78
C SER A 189 22.03 9.85 0.31
N MET A 190 21.12 10.36 -0.52
CA MET A 190 21.13 11.74 -1.02
C MET A 190 20.62 12.77 0.01
N LEU A 191 19.99 12.31 1.10
CA LEU A 191 19.52 13.19 2.16
C LEU A 191 20.65 13.60 3.10
N SER A 192 20.46 14.72 3.82
CA SER A 192 21.35 15.06 4.93
C SER A 192 21.26 14.03 6.07
N PRO A 193 22.30 13.87 6.92
CA PRO A 193 22.35 12.82 7.97
C PRO A 193 21.15 12.85 8.92
N PHE A 194 20.63 14.04 9.23
CA PHE A 194 19.43 14.18 10.05
C PHE A 194 18.21 13.52 9.40
N TRP A 195 17.95 13.83 8.13
CA TRP A 195 16.80 13.26 7.40
C TRP A 195 16.95 11.78 7.08
N GLN A 196 18.19 11.29 6.90
CA GLN A 196 18.45 9.85 6.79
C GLN A 196 17.98 9.13 8.06
N THR A 197 18.35 9.65 9.24
CA THR A 197 17.93 9.07 10.52
C THR A 197 16.40 9.13 10.70
N VAL A 198 15.77 10.26 10.38
CA VAL A 198 14.30 10.40 10.44
C VAL A 198 13.61 9.41 9.52
N SER A 199 14.14 9.21 8.30
CA SER A 199 13.58 8.28 7.33
C SER A 199 13.59 6.83 7.83
N LEU A 200 14.56 6.42 8.62
CA LEU A 200 14.62 5.06 9.19
C LEU A 200 13.47 4.73 10.17
N PHE A 201 12.80 5.74 10.73
CA PHE A 201 11.58 5.52 11.53
C PHE A 201 10.33 5.32 10.65
N ASN A 202 10.45 5.51 9.35
CA ASN A 202 9.37 5.38 8.39
C ASN A 202 9.29 3.94 7.85
N PRO A 203 8.22 3.17 8.12
CA PRO A 203 8.09 1.79 7.62
C PRO A 203 8.08 1.69 6.09
N VAL A 204 7.73 2.77 5.38
CA VAL A 204 7.70 2.82 3.92
C VAL A 204 9.10 2.68 3.32
N VAL A 205 10.14 3.19 3.99
CA VAL A 205 11.54 3.06 3.55
C VAL A 205 11.92 1.60 3.32
N TYR A 206 11.60 0.74 4.26
CA TYR A 206 11.94 -0.68 4.21
C TYR A 206 11.25 -1.41 3.06
N LEU A 207 10.03 -1.02 2.75
CA LEU A 207 9.26 -1.60 1.65
C LEU A 207 9.79 -1.12 0.29
N ILE A 208 10.05 0.18 0.13
CA ILE A 208 10.57 0.74 -1.11
C ILE A 208 12.00 0.24 -1.36
N SER A 209 12.86 0.25 -0.33
CA SER A 209 14.23 -0.25 -0.43
C SER A 209 14.27 -1.73 -0.82
N GLY A 210 13.48 -2.58 -0.16
CA GLY A 210 13.40 -4.00 -0.49
C GLY A 210 12.83 -4.25 -1.88
N PHE A 211 11.82 -3.50 -2.28
CA PHE A 211 11.24 -3.61 -3.62
C PHE A 211 12.22 -3.14 -4.71
N ARG A 212 12.94 -2.02 -4.48
CA ARG A 212 13.99 -1.52 -5.38
C ARG A 212 15.13 -2.52 -5.56
N TRP A 213 15.53 -3.17 -4.47
CA TRP A 213 16.55 -4.22 -4.53
C TRP A 213 16.16 -5.35 -5.49
N CYS A 214 14.87 -5.68 -5.57
CA CYS A 214 14.41 -6.73 -6.49
C CYS A 214 14.64 -6.37 -7.96
N PHE A 215 14.77 -5.09 -8.30
CA PHE A 215 15.04 -4.62 -9.65
C PHE A 215 16.53 -4.50 -9.94
N PHE A 216 17.29 -3.89 -9.03
CA PHE A 216 18.65 -3.44 -9.33
C PHE A 216 19.74 -4.14 -8.49
N GLY A 217 19.36 -4.93 -7.49
CA GLY A 217 20.30 -5.52 -6.54
C GLY A 217 20.89 -4.52 -5.55
N VAL A 218 20.49 -3.23 -5.61
CA VAL A 218 20.91 -2.17 -4.71
C VAL A 218 19.79 -1.82 -3.75
N ALA A 219 20.11 -1.70 -2.47
CA ALA A 219 19.16 -1.38 -1.40
C ALA A 219 19.74 -0.34 -0.46
N ASP A 220 18.92 0.63 -0.05
CA ASP A 220 19.31 1.61 1.00
C ASP A 220 19.42 0.94 2.38
N VAL A 221 18.63 -0.12 2.61
CA VAL A 221 18.58 -0.89 3.88
C VAL A 221 18.67 -2.38 3.58
N SER A 222 19.29 -3.16 4.47
CA SER A 222 19.42 -4.60 4.29
C SER A 222 18.05 -5.28 4.14
N ILE A 223 17.95 -6.30 3.26
CA ILE A 223 16.70 -7.02 2.99
C ILE A 223 16.15 -7.69 4.24
N ALA A 224 17.04 -8.26 5.08
CA ALA A 224 16.64 -8.87 6.35
C ALA A 224 15.99 -7.85 7.29
N THR A 225 16.58 -6.67 7.43
CA THR A 225 16.03 -5.56 8.24
C THR A 225 14.69 -5.10 7.67
N SER A 226 14.57 -5.00 6.34
CA SER A 226 13.33 -4.63 5.66
C SER A 226 12.21 -5.62 5.96
N LEU A 227 12.47 -6.92 5.86
CA LEU A 227 11.47 -7.95 6.19
C LEU A 227 11.06 -7.90 7.66
N VAL A 228 12.02 -7.79 8.58
CA VAL A 228 11.74 -7.70 10.03
C VAL A 228 10.87 -6.46 10.33
N ALA A 229 11.21 -5.31 9.77
CA ALA A 229 10.43 -4.07 9.96
C ALA A 229 9.00 -4.21 9.44
N VAL A 230 8.82 -4.80 8.25
CA VAL A 230 7.50 -4.99 7.64
C VAL A 230 6.65 -5.96 8.45
N PHE A 231 7.19 -7.12 8.87
CA PHE A 231 6.48 -8.06 9.73
C PHE A 231 6.16 -7.47 11.10
N GLY A 232 7.07 -6.67 11.67
CA GLY A 232 6.81 -5.91 12.89
C GLY A 232 5.66 -4.94 12.75
N PHE A 233 5.62 -4.19 11.66
CA PHE A 233 4.54 -3.26 11.34
C PHE A 233 3.19 -3.98 11.14
N MET A 234 3.17 -5.12 10.41
CA MET A 234 1.97 -5.95 10.26
C MET A 234 1.46 -6.47 11.61
N THR A 235 2.36 -6.96 12.44
CA THR A 235 2.03 -7.48 13.78
C THR A 235 1.45 -6.37 14.67
N LEU A 236 2.02 -5.17 14.61
CA LEU A 236 1.51 -4.00 15.32
C LEU A 236 0.08 -3.66 14.86
N CYS A 237 -0.16 -3.59 13.55
CA CYS A 237 -1.50 -3.34 13.01
C CYS A 237 -2.51 -4.41 13.47
N LEU A 238 -2.14 -5.70 13.41
CA LEU A 238 -3.00 -6.79 13.87
C LEU A 238 -3.29 -6.70 15.37
N ALA A 239 -2.30 -6.33 16.20
CA ALA A 239 -2.49 -6.13 17.63
C ALA A 239 -3.47 -4.98 17.93
N ILE A 240 -3.35 -3.87 17.20
CA ILE A 240 -4.29 -2.73 17.30
C ILE A 240 -5.71 -3.16 16.91
N ILE A 241 -5.86 -3.88 15.80
CA ILE A 241 -7.17 -4.38 15.36
C ILE A 241 -7.78 -5.32 16.40
N ALA A 242 -6.98 -6.25 16.93
CA ALA A 242 -7.44 -7.17 17.99
C ALA A 242 -7.90 -6.42 19.25
N TRP A 243 -7.17 -5.37 19.63
CA TRP A 243 -7.56 -4.49 20.75
C TRP A 243 -8.88 -3.76 20.45
N ILE A 244 -9.05 -3.20 19.24
CA ILE A 244 -10.28 -2.51 18.81
C ILE A 244 -11.48 -3.45 18.93
N PHE A 245 -11.39 -4.66 18.41
CA PHE A 245 -12.49 -5.62 18.48
C PHE A 245 -12.78 -6.12 19.90
N LYS A 246 -11.76 -6.25 20.75
CA LYS A 246 -11.94 -6.58 22.18
C LYS A 246 -12.60 -5.45 22.97
N SER A 247 -12.18 -4.23 22.76
CA SER A 247 -12.69 -3.06 23.48
C SER A 247 -14.04 -2.57 22.94
N GLY A 248 -14.38 -2.91 21.70
CA GLY A 248 -15.55 -2.37 20.98
C GLY A 248 -15.38 -0.90 20.59
N TRP A 249 -14.16 -0.36 20.68
CA TRP A 249 -13.86 1.04 20.40
C TRP A 249 -14.22 1.43 18.95
N GLN A 250 -15.03 2.49 18.80
CA GLN A 250 -15.52 3.01 17.51
C GLN A 250 -16.33 2.00 16.64
N LEU A 251 -16.64 0.81 17.16
CA LEU A 251 -17.51 -0.17 16.51
C LEU A 251 -18.96 -0.10 17.02
N ARG A 252 -19.13 0.45 18.23
CA ARG A 252 -20.43 0.63 18.90
C ARG A 252 -20.62 2.13 19.16
N THR A 253 -21.14 2.85 18.18
CA THR A 253 -21.53 4.27 18.31
C THR A 253 -23.00 4.42 18.04
#